data_7702e078961b1d638e8050798a51bf98
#
_entry.id   7702e078961b1d638e8050798a51bf98
#
_cell.length_a   1.000
_cell.length_b   1.000
_cell.length_c   1.000
_cell.angle_alpha   90.00
_cell.angle_beta   90.00
_cell.angle_gamma   90.00
#
_symmetry.space_group_name_H-M   'P 1'
#
loop_
_entity.id
_entity.type
_entity.pdbx_description
1 polymer ?
#
loop_
_entity_poly.entity_id
_entity_poly.type
_entity_poly.pdbx_seq_one_letter_code
_entity_poly.pdbx_strand_id
1 'polypeptide(L)'
;MRPNFIAVDALSSDDPKKKAVSMQGIKSAIMQVRRGNPIGFFPAGAVSKVNIKGELMDREWQPTIIRLIQQMNVPIVPIYFHGSNSWWFNFLGVVCWQLRTLRLPAEVFRKKGATLHISVGDPISVEEQKQHSASIEELGEYLKTKTYELRKWK
;
A
#
# COMPACT_ATOMS: atom_id res chain seq x y z
N MET A 1 -3.70 -22.85 -2.12
CA MET A 1 -2.79 -21.96 -1.45
C MET A 1 -3.38 -20.53 -1.39
N ARG A 2 -3.66 -20.05 -0.20
CA ARG A 2 -3.91 -18.66 0.21
C ARG A 2 -5.17 -18.02 -0.38
N PRO A 3 -6.35 -18.40 0.13
CA PRO A 3 -7.62 -17.80 -0.28
C PRO A 3 -7.73 -16.29 0.00
N ASN A 4 -6.78 -15.73 0.80
CA ASN A 4 -6.84 -14.36 1.29
C ASN A 4 -5.91 -13.39 0.52
N PHE A 5 -5.25 -13.83 -0.56
CA PHE A 5 -4.38 -12.97 -1.36
C PHE A 5 -4.88 -12.88 -2.80
N ILE A 6 -5.04 -11.66 -3.27
CA ILE A 6 -5.39 -11.35 -4.64
C ILE A 6 -4.14 -10.76 -5.30
N ALA A 7 -3.64 -11.43 -6.35
CA ALA A 7 -2.49 -10.95 -7.09
C ALA A 7 -2.91 -9.84 -8.07
N VAL A 8 -2.26 -8.68 -7.96
CA VAL A 8 -2.38 -7.57 -8.90
C VAL A 8 -0.97 -7.10 -9.25
N ASP A 9 -0.65 -7.02 -10.52
CA ASP A 9 0.61 -6.42 -10.98
C ASP A 9 0.44 -4.89 -11.01
N ALA A 10 0.98 -4.23 -9.99
CA ALA A 10 0.95 -2.76 -9.88
C ALA A 10 1.96 -2.07 -10.83
N LEU A 11 2.89 -2.83 -11.42
CA LEU A 11 3.98 -2.32 -12.26
C LEU A 11 3.65 -2.49 -13.74
N SER A 12 2.57 -1.96 -14.25
CA SER A 12 2.24 -1.79 -15.68
C SER A 12 3.13 -2.60 -16.67
N SER A 13 3.21 -3.90 -16.48
CA SER A 13 3.98 -4.77 -17.37
C SER A 13 3.25 -4.87 -18.71
N ASP A 14 3.97 -4.70 -19.81
CA ASP A 14 3.41 -4.90 -21.14
C ASP A 14 3.21 -6.37 -21.52
N ASP A 15 3.59 -7.28 -20.64
CA ASP A 15 3.36 -8.72 -20.80
C ASP A 15 1.86 -9.05 -20.74
N PRO A 16 1.27 -9.60 -21.82
CA PRO A 16 -0.16 -9.94 -21.88
C PRO A 16 -0.61 -10.91 -20.78
N LYS A 17 0.26 -11.85 -20.37
CA LYS A 17 -0.04 -12.81 -19.31
C LYS A 17 -0.17 -12.11 -17.94
N LYS A 18 0.70 -11.16 -17.65
CA LYS A 18 0.64 -10.38 -16.41
C LYS A 18 -0.58 -9.45 -16.40
N LYS A 19 -0.91 -8.81 -17.55
CA LYS A 19 -2.14 -8.04 -17.69
C LYS A 19 -3.39 -8.87 -17.40
N ALA A 20 -3.46 -10.10 -17.93
CA ALA A 20 -4.59 -11.00 -17.70
C ALA A 20 -4.74 -11.37 -16.21
N VAL A 21 -3.62 -11.70 -15.53
CA VAL A 21 -3.60 -12.00 -14.08
C VAL A 21 -4.07 -10.79 -13.27
N SER A 22 -3.59 -9.60 -13.59
CA SER A 22 -4.00 -8.35 -12.94
C SER A 22 -5.48 -8.06 -13.11
N MET A 23 -6.02 -8.23 -14.32
CA MET A 23 -7.45 -8.04 -14.59
C MET A 23 -8.31 -9.03 -13.81
N GLN A 24 -7.89 -10.28 -13.71
CA GLN A 24 -8.59 -11.27 -12.90
C GLN A 24 -8.52 -10.93 -11.41
N GLY A 25 -7.37 -10.46 -10.92
CA GLY A 25 -7.19 -9.99 -9.56
C GLY A 25 -8.13 -8.80 -9.24
N ILE A 26 -8.18 -7.80 -10.11
CA ILE A 26 -9.08 -6.64 -9.97
C ILE A 26 -10.54 -7.08 -9.91
N LYS A 27 -10.98 -7.94 -10.83
CA LYS A 27 -12.36 -8.47 -10.80
C LYS A 27 -12.67 -9.22 -9.51
N SER A 28 -11.73 -10.05 -9.03
CA SER A 28 -11.87 -10.77 -7.77
C SER A 28 -11.97 -9.82 -6.58
N ALA A 29 -11.16 -8.76 -6.54
CA ALA A 29 -11.20 -7.75 -5.51
C ALA A 29 -12.57 -7.06 -5.45
N ILE A 30 -13.08 -6.59 -6.58
CA ILE A 30 -14.40 -5.95 -6.67
C ILE A 30 -15.51 -6.91 -6.22
N MET A 31 -15.43 -8.19 -6.62
CA MET A 31 -16.43 -9.18 -6.19
C MET A 31 -16.41 -9.43 -4.67
N GLN A 32 -15.23 -9.45 -4.06
CA GLN A 32 -15.12 -9.62 -2.60
C GLN A 32 -15.74 -8.44 -1.87
N VAL A 33 -15.46 -7.21 -2.30
CA VAL A 33 -16.05 -6.01 -1.72
C VAL A 33 -17.59 -6.02 -1.87
N ARG A 34 -18.12 -6.39 -3.04
CA ARG A 34 -19.57 -6.51 -3.28
C ARG A 34 -20.24 -7.57 -2.41
N ARG A 35 -19.49 -8.56 -1.94
CA ARG A 35 -19.95 -9.58 -0.97
C ARG A 35 -19.88 -9.10 0.49
N GLY A 36 -19.45 -7.85 0.72
CA GLY A 36 -19.26 -7.29 2.06
C GLY A 36 -17.94 -7.68 2.74
N ASN A 37 -17.00 -8.30 2.01
CA ASN A 37 -15.69 -8.64 2.57
C ASN A 37 -14.75 -7.44 2.52
N PRO A 38 -14.04 -7.12 3.62
CA PRO A 38 -13.03 -6.07 3.59
C PRO A 38 -11.82 -6.49 2.76
N ILE A 39 -11.17 -5.52 2.11
CA ILE A 39 -9.92 -5.72 1.36
C ILE A 39 -8.88 -4.72 1.84
N GLY A 40 -7.66 -5.20 2.08
CA GLY A 40 -6.50 -4.37 2.39
C GLY A 40 -5.63 -4.12 1.17
N PHE A 41 -5.16 -2.88 1.00
CA PHE A 41 -4.23 -2.46 -0.03
C PHE A 41 -2.97 -1.85 0.57
N PHE A 42 -1.83 -2.07 -0.11
CA PHE A 42 -0.59 -1.34 0.09
C PHE A 42 -0.31 -0.53 -1.18
N PRO A 43 -0.85 0.71 -1.30
CA PRO A 43 -0.89 1.42 -2.57
C PRO A 43 0.47 1.78 -3.16
N ALA A 44 1.51 1.88 -2.34
CA ALA A 44 2.87 2.13 -2.81
C ALA A 44 3.45 0.97 -3.65
N GLY A 45 2.90 -0.24 -3.52
CA GLY A 45 3.35 -1.44 -4.24
C GLY A 45 4.80 -1.86 -3.99
N ALA A 46 5.52 -1.16 -3.12
CA ALA A 46 6.92 -1.42 -2.78
C ALA A 46 7.26 -0.93 -1.38
N VAL A 47 8.38 -1.44 -0.86
CA VAL A 47 8.89 -1.04 0.46
C VAL A 47 9.30 0.44 0.43
N SER A 48 8.93 1.17 1.49
CA SER A 48 9.26 2.58 1.70
C SER A 48 10.76 2.86 1.53
N LYS A 49 11.10 4.06 1.09
CA LYS A 49 12.46 4.56 0.94
C LYS A 49 12.77 5.56 2.06
N VAL A 50 14.05 5.68 2.40
CA VAL A 50 14.52 6.78 3.24
C VAL A 50 14.84 7.96 2.32
N ASN A 51 14.30 9.14 2.64
CA ASN A 51 14.61 10.37 1.93
C ASN A 51 15.95 10.95 2.41
N ILE A 52 16.40 12.04 1.78
CA ILE A 52 17.65 12.74 2.10
C ILE A 52 17.66 13.25 3.57
N LYS A 53 16.49 13.47 4.15
CA LYS A 53 16.33 13.90 5.56
C LYS A 53 16.31 12.74 6.56
N GLY A 54 16.51 11.50 6.10
CA GLY A 54 16.45 10.31 6.95
C GLY A 54 15.04 9.84 7.30
N GLU A 55 13.99 10.42 6.69
CA GLU A 55 12.61 10.06 6.93
C GLU A 55 12.18 8.90 6.03
N LEU A 56 11.44 7.96 6.61
CA LEU A 56 10.80 6.89 5.85
C LEU A 56 9.59 7.46 5.10
N MET A 57 9.63 7.35 3.79
CA MET A 57 8.53 7.73 2.92
C MET A 57 8.19 6.59 1.97
N ASP A 58 6.91 6.36 1.77
CA ASP A 58 6.45 5.48 0.70
C ASP A 58 6.82 6.06 -0.66
N ARG A 59 6.91 5.16 -1.63
CA ARG A 59 6.88 5.57 -3.01
C ARG A 59 5.53 6.24 -3.31
N GLU A 60 5.47 6.89 -4.44
CA GLU A 60 4.21 7.39 -4.99
C GLU A 60 3.19 6.25 -5.03
N TRP A 61 1.98 6.54 -4.57
CA TRP A 61 0.90 5.55 -4.59
C TRP A 61 0.46 5.29 -6.03
N GLN A 62 0.27 4.03 -6.35
CA GLN A 62 0.01 3.59 -7.73
C GLN A 62 -1.36 4.08 -8.20
N PRO A 63 -1.44 4.86 -9.30
CA PRO A 63 -2.71 5.37 -9.83
C PRO A 63 -3.72 4.26 -10.14
N THR A 64 -3.24 3.10 -10.56
CA THR A 64 -4.08 1.92 -10.81
C THR A 64 -4.81 1.46 -9.55
N ILE A 65 -4.14 1.47 -8.40
CA ILE A 65 -4.76 1.09 -7.12
C ILE A 65 -5.75 2.15 -6.66
N ILE A 66 -5.42 3.44 -6.83
CA ILE A 66 -6.35 4.54 -6.48
C ILE A 66 -7.61 4.47 -7.35
N ARG A 67 -7.49 4.23 -8.66
CA ARG A 67 -8.64 4.00 -9.55
C ARG A 67 -9.49 2.81 -9.11
N LEU A 68 -8.86 1.73 -8.71
CA LEU A 68 -9.56 0.55 -8.21
C LEU A 68 -10.35 0.88 -6.93
N ILE A 69 -9.75 1.57 -5.98
CA ILE A 69 -10.38 2.05 -4.76
C ILE A 69 -11.60 2.92 -5.09
N GLN A 70 -11.44 3.91 -5.97
CA GLN A 70 -12.53 4.78 -6.43
C GLN A 70 -13.67 3.99 -7.06
N GLN A 71 -13.37 2.98 -7.89
CA GLN A 71 -14.38 2.13 -8.53
C GLN A 71 -15.14 1.24 -7.56
N MET A 72 -14.54 0.88 -6.43
CA MET A 72 -15.20 0.09 -5.40
C MET A 72 -16.33 0.85 -4.71
N ASN A 73 -16.22 2.19 -4.63
CA ASN A 73 -17.22 3.08 -4.07
C ASN A 73 -17.69 2.64 -2.67
N VAL A 74 -16.75 2.38 -1.78
CA VAL A 74 -16.97 1.96 -0.39
C VAL A 74 -16.15 2.82 0.57
N PRO A 75 -16.54 2.91 1.86
CA PRO A 75 -15.73 3.60 2.86
C PRO A 75 -14.32 3.01 2.97
N ILE A 76 -13.33 3.87 3.25
CA ILE A 76 -11.92 3.51 3.39
C ILE A 76 -11.49 3.75 4.83
N VAL A 77 -10.86 2.76 5.43
CA VAL A 77 -10.24 2.91 6.75
C VAL A 77 -8.73 3.03 6.57
N PRO A 78 -8.13 4.20 6.82
CA PRO A 78 -6.68 4.36 6.76
C PRO A 78 -6.02 3.65 7.93
N ILE A 79 -4.94 2.91 7.65
CA ILE A 79 -4.18 2.17 8.67
C ILE A 79 -2.70 2.51 8.51
N TYR A 80 -2.09 2.96 9.59
CA TYR A 80 -0.66 3.26 9.63
C TYR A 80 0.08 2.23 10.48
N PHE A 81 1.12 1.62 9.92
CA PHE A 81 2.00 0.69 10.61
C PHE A 81 3.23 1.41 11.14
N HIS A 82 3.35 1.48 12.46
CA HIS A 82 4.52 2.08 13.11
C HIS A 82 5.71 1.14 13.04
N GLY A 83 6.88 1.71 12.86
CA GLY A 83 8.13 0.97 12.83
C GLY A 83 8.94 1.24 11.55
N SER A 84 10.19 0.81 11.59
CA SER A 84 11.10 0.93 10.48
C SER A 84 11.86 -0.38 10.25
N ASN A 85 12.41 -0.53 9.06
CA ASN A 85 13.38 -1.57 8.79
C ASN A 85 14.74 -1.15 9.35
N SER A 86 15.68 -2.10 9.46
CA SER A 86 17.02 -1.82 9.99
C SER A 86 17.72 -0.74 9.17
N TRP A 87 18.65 -0.04 9.84
CA TRP A 87 19.50 0.93 9.16
C TRP A 87 20.24 0.32 7.96
N TRP A 88 20.76 -0.89 8.12
CA TRP A 88 21.44 -1.62 7.03
C TRP A 88 20.52 -1.93 5.84
N PHE A 89 19.25 -2.29 6.11
CA PHE A 89 18.27 -2.53 5.06
C PHE A 89 17.97 -1.24 4.28
N ASN A 90 17.85 -0.13 4.98
CA ASN A 90 17.61 1.18 4.38
C ASN A 90 18.82 1.66 3.59
N PHE A 91 20.03 1.50 4.14
CA PHE A 91 21.30 1.83 3.47
C PHE A 91 21.48 1.04 2.17
N LEU A 92 21.27 -0.28 2.20
CA LEU A 92 21.28 -1.10 0.99
C LEU A 92 20.28 -0.65 -0.05
N GLY A 93 19.14 -0.09 0.37
CA GLY A 93 18.14 0.47 -0.54
C GLY A 93 18.61 1.70 -1.31
N VAL A 94 19.58 2.42 -0.77
CA VAL A 94 20.22 3.57 -1.43
C VAL A 94 21.33 3.12 -2.38
N VAL A 95 22.14 2.14 -1.96
CA VAL A 95 23.33 1.70 -2.72
C VAL A 95 22.98 0.69 -3.81
N CYS A 96 22.16 -0.33 -3.48
CA CYS A 96 21.81 -1.39 -4.41
C CYS A 96 20.46 -2.03 -4.04
N TRP A 97 19.42 -1.74 -4.83
CA TRP A 97 18.06 -2.22 -4.57
C TRP A 97 17.95 -3.75 -4.66
N GLN A 98 18.76 -4.41 -5.47
CA GLN A 98 18.77 -5.87 -5.62
C GLN A 98 19.21 -6.54 -4.32
N LEU A 99 20.29 -6.04 -3.70
CA LEU A 99 20.79 -6.54 -2.42
C LEU A 99 19.79 -6.30 -1.29
N ARG A 100 19.06 -5.18 -1.32
CA ARG A 100 17.96 -4.93 -0.40
C ARG A 100 16.87 -5.99 -0.52
N THR A 101 16.51 -6.36 -1.73
CA THR A 101 15.46 -7.38 -1.98
C THR A 101 15.89 -8.76 -1.46
N LEU A 102 17.14 -9.15 -1.67
CA LEU A 102 17.69 -10.40 -1.14
C LEU A 102 17.71 -10.43 0.41
N ARG A 103 17.83 -9.27 1.06
CA ARG A 103 17.86 -9.16 2.51
C ARG A 103 16.45 -9.11 3.15
N LEU A 104 15.39 -8.98 2.35
CA LEU A 104 14.03 -8.89 2.85
C LEU A 104 13.61 -10.06 3.76
N PRO A 105 13.90 -11.33 3.43
CA PRO A 105 13.60 -12.45 4.31
C PRO A 105 14.30 -12.35 5.67
N ALA A 106 15.58 -11.97 5.69
CA ALA A 106 16.34 -11.80 6.93
C ALA A 106 15.74 -10.70 7.82
N GLU A 107 15.24 -9.60 7.23
CA GLU A 107 14.59 -8.52 7.95
C GLU A 107 13.27 -8.98 8.60
N VAL A 108 12.51 -9.83 7.92
CA VAL A 108 11.28 -10.45 8.47
C VAL A 108 11.61 -11.33 9.67
N PHE A 109 12.63 -12.20 9.54
CA PHE A 109 13.05 -13.07 10.65
C PHE A 109 13.57 -12.27 11.85
N ARG A 110 14.27 -11.16 11.62
CA ARG A 110 14.78 -10.29 12.68
C ARG A 110 13.65 -9.65 13.50
N LYS A 111 12.47 -9.46 12.90
CA LYS A 111 11.28 -8.92 13.59
C LYS A 111 10.46 -9.98 14.32
N LYS A 112 10.90 -11.24 14.33
CA LYS A 112 10.22 -12.31 15.06
C LYS A 112 10.15 -11.96 16.56
N GLY A 113 8.94 -11.95 17.12
CA GLY A 113 8.71 -11.59 18.53
C GLY A 113 8.65 -10.08 18.82
N ALA A 114 8.83 -9.22 17.82
CA ALA A 114 8.64 -7.78 17.99
C ALA A 114 7.15 -7.43 18.07
N THR A 115 6.80 -6.44 18.88
CA THR A 115 5.45 -5.86 18.92
C THR A 115 5.27 -4.93 17.73
N LEU A 116 4.20 -5.14 16.98
CA LEU A 116 3.81 -4.26 15.89
C LEU A 116 2.74 -3.28 16.39
N HIS A 117 3.06 -2.00 16.37
CA HIS A 117 2.11 -0.94 16.67
C HIS A 117 1.41 -0.49 15.37
N ILE A 118 0.10 -0.40 15.41
CA ILE A 118 -0.72 0.09 14.31
C ILE A 118 -1.64 1.19 14.81
N SER A 119 -1.82 2.24 14.01
CA SER A 119 -2.86 3.24 14.20
C SER A 119 -3.95 3.06 13.15
N VAL A 120 -5.19 3.04 13.59
CA VAL A 120 -6.37 2.95 12.72
C VAL A 120 -7.08 4.28 12.79
N GLY A 121 -7.31 4.91 11.64
CA GLY A 121 -8.02 6.18 11.56
C GLY A 121 -9.52 6.00 11.37
N ASP A 122 -10.23 7.14 11.38
CA ASP A 122 -11.66 7.16 11.13
C ASP A 122 -11.96 6.76 9.68
N PRO A 123 -13.10 6.09 9.44
CA PRO A 123 -13.53 5.74 8.10
C PRO A 123 -13.76 6.99 7.24
N ILE A 124 -13.13 7.05 6.10
CA ILE A 124 -13.32 8.08 5.06
C ILE A 124 -14.54 7.66 4.24
N SER A 125 -15.62 8.45 4.30
CA SER A 125 -16.85 8.14 3.59
C SER A 125 -16.70 8.26 2.06
N VAL A 126 -17.63 7.68 1.32
CA VAL A 126 -17.65 7.81 -0.14
C VAL A 126 -17.87 9.27 -0.57
N GLU A 127 -18.69 10.00 0.18
CA GLU A 127 -18.96 11.42 -0.06
C GLU A 127 -17.69 12.26 0.11
N GLU A 128 -16.93 12.01 1.17
CA GLU A 128 -15.65 12.66 1.44
C GLU A 128 -14.62 12.35 0.35
N GLN A 129 -14.53 11.09 -0.09
CA GLN A 129 -13.68 10.69 -1.22
C GLN A 129 -14.03 11.46 -2.50
N LYS A 130 -15.31 11.65 -2.80
CA LYS A 130 -15.79 12.38 -3.98
C LYS A 130 -15.39 13.85 -3.97
N GLN A 131 -15.34 14.50 -2.80
CA GLN A 131 -14.91 15.89 -2.65
C GLN A 131 -13.43 16.08 -3.06
N HIS A 132 -12.61 15.03 -2.96
CA HIS A 132 -11.19 15.02 -3.27
C HIS A 132 -10.85 14.19 -4.52
N SER A 133 -11.80 13.98 -5.40
CA SER A 133 -11.65 13.10 -6.57
C SER A 133 -11.71 13.84 -7.90
N ALA A 134 -11.31 15.11 -7.94
CA ALA A 134 -11.21 15.86 -9.20
C ALA A 134 -10.16 15.22 -10.13
N SER A 135 -9.13 14.60 -9.57
CA SER A 135 -8.20 13.70 -10.28
C SER A 135 -7.85 12.47 -9.44
N ILE A 136 -7.26 11.46 -10.09
CA ILE A 136 -6.75 10.26 -9.40
C ILE A 136 -5.59 10.61 -8.48
N GLU A 137 -4.76 11.55 -8.90
CA GLU A 137 -3.61 12.05 -8.16
C GLU A 137 -4.08 12.77 -6.89
N GLU A 138 -5.09 13.62 -6.98
CA GLU A 138 -5.65 14.34 -5.83
C GLU A 138 -6.22 13.37 -4.80
N LEU A 139 -7.03 12.40 -5.22
CA LEU A 139 -7.55 11.37 -4.33
C LEU A 139 -6.41 10.57 -3.69
N GLY A 140 -5.39 10.21 -4.46
CA GLY A 140 -4.21 9.49 -3.95
C GLY A 140 -3.46 10.27 -2.88
N GLU A 141 -3.20 11.54 -3.10
CA GLU A 141 -2.52 12.41 -2.11
C GLU A 141 -3.40 12.66 -0.88
N TYR A 142 -4.71 12.82 -1.05
CA TYR A 142 -5.64 12.95 0.06
C TYR A 142 -5.60 11.71 0.97
N LEU A 143 -5.78 10.51 0.41
CA LEU A 143 -5.77 9.25 1.15
C LEU A 143 -4.41 9.01 1.82
N LYS A 144 -3.33 9.33 1.14
CA LYS A 144 -1.97 9.25 1.67
C LYS A 144 -1.78 10.18 2.86
N THR A 145 -2.20 11.44 2.74
CA THR A 145 -2.12 12.44 3.82
C THR A 145 -2.88 11.96 5.04
N LYS A 146 -4.13 11.53 4.89
CA LYS A 146 -4.95 10.95 5.98
C LYS A 146 -4.27 9.76 6.66
N THR A 147 -3.62 8.89 5.88
CA THR A 147 -2.89 7.75 6.42
C THR A 147 -1.64 8.20 7.21
N TYR A 148 -0.90 9.19 6.71
CA TYR A 148 0.32 9.67 7.37
C TYR A 148 0.06 10.57 8.58
N GLU A 149 -1.09 11.21 8.67
CA GLU A 149 -1.52 11.94 9.89
C GLU A 149 -1.56 11.03 11.11
N LEU A 150 -1.90 9.74 10.93
CA LEU A 150 -1.91 8.73 11.99
C LEU A 150 -0.52 8.43 12.57
N ARG A 151 0.56 8.85 11.90
CA ARG A 151 1.93 8.74 12.42
C ARG A 151 2.13 9.52 13.72
N LYS A 152 1.38 10.60 13.93
CA LYS A 152 1.49 11.48 15.09
C LYS A 152 0.85 10.91 16.36
N TRP A 153 0.01 9.91 16.22
CA TRP A 153 -0.67 9.26 17.34
C TRP A 153 0.30 8.25 17.98
N LYS A 154 0.87 8.63 19.12
CA LYS A 154 1.71 7.77 19.96
C LYS A 154 0.91 7.27 21.16
#